data_c1547c1fb9a824263bd98f61cd865ba4
#
_entry.id   c1547c1fb9a824263bd98f61cd865ba4
#
_cell.length_a   1.000
_cell.length_b   1.000
_cell.length_c   1.000
_cell.angle_alpha   90.00
_cell.angle_beta   90.00
_cell.angle_gamma   90.00
#
_symmetry.space_group_name_H-M   'P 1'
#
loop_
_entity.id
_entity.type
_entity.pdbx_description
1 polymer ?
#
loop_
_entity_poly.entity_id
_entity_poly.type
_entity_poly.pdbx_seq_one_letter_code
_entity_poly.pdbx_strand_id
1 'polypeptide(L)'
;MPRPTVCAAGLFILGLGVLASVTAGALPEDQVQEFLKTYQNDKRPVCQTEASQLHRRRRIVGGRSAEPDDFGYMVSLRKFLTGYASPFPFCGGVMITDVHVLTAAHCLNEYTESMLSANVADYNFSSTSDRQNVIRDVSKLLQHEQYDKPSYKNDVALVTLSEPIKMQGAPFLAAILPPVNSDVAPGTTATVAGWGRLKYGGAKPDTLRQVDLPVVNRTECQKPLTHIVYDVMICAGGVEGQDACIGDSGGPLLVQAGNYKVVAGVVSFGKSCALKDVYGIYTRMGFYGPWVYSNTL
;
A
#
# COMPACT_ATOMS: atom_id res chain seq x y z
N MET A 1 -32.12 14.93 -20.54
CA MET A 1 -30.71 15.36 -20.44
C MET A 1 -30.48 15.91 -19.04
N PRO A 2 -29.83 15.19 -18.13
CA PRO A 2 -29.42 15.74 -16.84
C PRO A 2 -28.10 16.50 -17.01
N ARG A 3 -28.06 17.67 -16.36
CA ARG A 3 -26.89 18.56 -16.36
C ARG A 3 -25.74 17.97 -15.54
N PRO A 4 -24.47 18.11 -15.93
CA PRO A 4 -23.36 17.68 -15.12
C PRO A 4 -23.19 18.62 -13.92
N THR A 5 -23.17 18.08 -12.71
CA THR A 5 -22.81 18.80 -11.50
C THR A 5 -21.29 18.95 -11.47
N VAL A 6 -20.81 20.16 -11.70
CA VAL A 6 -19.41 20.49 -11.59
C VAL A 6 -19.08 20.72 -10.13
N CYS A 7 -18.31 19.83 -9.51
CA CYS A 7 -17.70 20.10 -8.21
C CYS A 7 -16.49 21.02 -8.47
N ALA A 8 -16.59 22.29 -8.10
CA ALA A 8 -15.51 23.24 -8.15
C ALA A 8 -14.43 22.86 -7.14
N ALA A 9 -13.24 22.51 -7.63
CA ALA A 9 -12.02 22.43 -6.84
C ALA A 9 -11.64 23.86 -6.43
N GLY A 10 -11.96 24.23 -5.20
CA GLY A 10 -11.51 25.48 -4.60
C GLY A 10 -10.03 25.41 -4.25
N LEU A 11 -9.19 25.89 -5.13
CA LEU A 11 -7.78 26.15 -4.87
C LEU A 11 -7.71 27.42 -4.00
N PHE A 12 -7.47 27.28 -2.69
CA PHE A 12 -7.05 28.40 -1.87
C PHE A 12 -5.53 28.36 -1.72
N ILE A 13 -4.85 29.05 -2.64
CA ILE A 13 -3.47 29.48 -2.44
C ILE A 13 -3.54 30.82 -1.71
N LEU A 14 -3.27 30.83 -0.41
CA LEU A 14 -2.88 32.06 0.27
C LEU A 14 -1.39 32.23 0.08
N GLY A 15 -1.07 33.33 -0.62
CA GLY A 15 0.26 33.71 -1.01
C GLY A 15 1.18 33.99 0.17
N LEU A 16 2.35 33.42 0.10
CA LEU A 16 3.60 34.03 0.52
C LEU A 16 4.68 33.44 -0.38
N GLY A 17 5.29 34.31 -1.18
CA GLY A 17 6.29 33.91 -2.14
C GLY A 17 7.56 33.42 -1.48
N VAL A 18 7.92 32.19 -1.77
CA VAL A 18 9.30 31.74 -1.86
C VAL A 18 9.32 30.68 -2.97
N LEU A 19 9.90 31.03 -4.11
CA LEU A 19 10.35 30.09 -5.10
C LEU A 19 11.51 29.27 -4.48
N ALA A 20 11.19 28.16 -3.89
CA ALA A 20 12.16 27.13 -3.56
C ALA A 20 11.89 25.93 -4.48
N SER A 21 12.90 25.52 -5.19
CA SER A 21 12.96 24.27 -5.95
C SER A 21 12.51 23.12 -5.04
N VAL A 22 11.36 22.51 -5.33
CA VAL A 22 10.87 21.33 -4.61
C VAL A 22 11.70 20.14 -5.08
N THR A 23 12.82 19.93 -4.43
CA THR A 23 13.42 18.60 -4.32
C THR A 23 12.48 17.77 -3.45
N ALA A 24 12.13 16.56 -3.90
CA ALA A 24 11.25 15.63 -3.19
C ALA A 24 11.85 15.26 -1.82
N GLY A 25 11.53 16.03 -0.80
CA GLY A 25 11.94 15.87 0.58
C GLY A 25 10.71 15.67 1.46
N ALA A 26 10.86 14.95 2.56
CA ALA A 26 9.84 14.78 3.58
C ALA A 26 9.27 16.16 3.98
N LEU A 27 7.94 16.20 4.22
CA LEU A 27 7.31 17.41 4.74
C LEU A 27 7.99 17.82 6.07
N PRO A 28 8.27 19.12 6.29
CA PRO A 28 8.77 19.62 7.56
C PRO A 28 7.84 19.22 8.72
N GLU A 29 8.42 19.00 9.90
CA GLU A 29 7.70 18.46 11.06
C GLU A 29 6.52 19.34 11.50
N ASP A 30 6.61 20.65 11.32
CA ASP A 30 5.56 21.63 11.55
C ASP A 30 4.37 21.44 10.57
N GLN A 31 4.62 21.15 9.31
CA GLN A 31 3.58 20.84 8.32
C GLN A 31 2.93 19.50 8.60
N VAL A 32 3.67 18.53 9.09
CA VAL A 32 3.13 17.23 9.54
C VAL A 32 2.22 17.42 10.75
N GLN A 33 2.60 18.27 11.72
CA GLN A 33 1.78 18.59 12.90
C GLN A 33 0.52 19.38 12.54
N GLU A 34 0.59 20.28 11.59
CA GLU A 34 -0.56 21.00 11.08
C GLU A 34 -1.52 20.08 10.30
N PHE A 35 -0.98 19.17 9.52
CA PHE A 35 -1.73 18.10 8.85
C PHE A 35 -2.46 17.20 9.85
N LEU A 36 -1.81 16.78 10.94
CA LEU A 36 -2.42 15.96 11.99
C LEU A 36 -3.54 16.71 12.74
N LYS A 37 -3.38 17.99 13.03
CA LYS A 37 -4.42 18.83 13.63
C LYS A 37 -5.63 18.97 12.70
N THR A 38 -5.40 19.13 11.42
CA THR A 38 -6.46 19.19 10.40
C THR A 38 -7.18 17.85 10.28
N TYR A 39 -6.46 16.74 10.34
CA TYR A 39 -6.98 15.38 10.29
C TYR A 39 -7.90 15.05 11.47
N GLN A 40 -7.55 15.46 12.70
CA GLN A 40 -8.37 15.22 13.89
C GLN A 40 -9.65 16.06 13.94
N ASN A 41 -9.70 17.18 13.21
CA ASN A 41 -10.79 18.15 13.26
C ASN A 41 -11.65 18.20 11.98
N ASP A 42 -11.32 17.45 10.93
CA ASP A 42 -12.05 17.51 9.65
C ASP A 42 -13.36 16.75 9.72
N LYS A 43 -14.45 17.47 10.04
CA LYS A 43 -15.84 16.99 10.01
C LYS A 43 -16.55 17.31 8.69
N ARG A 44 -15.84 17.58 7.60
CA ARG A 44 -16.48 17.91 6.32
C ARG A 44 -17.21 16.70 5.76
N PRO A 45 -18.46 16.87 5.27
CA PRO A 45 -19.19 15.78 4.67
C PRO A 45 -18.46 15.33 3.39
N VAL A 46 -18.15 14.04 3.33
CA VAL A 46 -17.69 13.39 2.10
C VAL A 46 -18.81 13.56 1.06
N CYS A 47 -18.49 14.10 -0.11
CA CYS A 47 -19.41 14.11 -1.24
C CYS A 47 -19.77 12.65 -1.56
N GLN A 48 -20.93 12.20 -1.06
CA GLN A 48 -21.51 10.92 -1.44
C GLN A 48 -22.08 11.09 -2.85
N THR A 49 -21.34 10.69 -3.85
CA THR A 49 -21.94 10.34 -5.14
C THR A 49 -22.79 9.11 -4.89
N GLU A 50 -24.09 9.22 -5.14
CA GLU A 50 -25.00 8.08 -5.14
C GLU A 50 -24.42 6.97 -6.01
N ALA A 51 -23.87 5.94 -5.35
CA ALA A 51 -23.39 4.74 -6.01
C ALA A 51 -24.61 4.03 -6.58
N SER A 52 -24.75 4.08 -7.90
CA SER A 52 -25.64 3.21 -8.64
C SER A 52 -25.40 1.77 -8.19
N GLN A 53 -26.49 1.06 -7.89
CA GLN A 53 -26.49 -0.36 -7.52
C GLN A 53 -25.93 -1.21 -8.67
N LEU A 54 -24.61 -1.37 -8.73
CA LEU A 54 -23.96 -2.34 -9.60
C LEU A 54 -23.59 -3.58 -8.78
N HIS A 55 -23.95 -4.71 -9.32
CA HIS A 55 -23.79 -6.07 -8.81
C HIS A 55 -22.44 -6.28 -8.10
N ARG A 56 -22.51 -6.57 -6.78
CA ARG A 56 -21.40 -6.99 -5.93
C ARG A 56 -20.81 -8.31 -6.42
N ARG A 57 -19.80 -8.29 -7.25
CA ARG A 57 -18.86 -9.43 -7.39
C ARG A 57 -17.75 -9.26 -6.36
N ARG A 58 -17.83 -10.04 -5.26
CA ARG A 58 -16.85 -10.06 -4.16
C ARG A 58 -15.62 -10.85 -4.56
N ARG A 59 -14.36 -10.29 -4.36
CA ARG A 59 -13.04 -11.00 -4.53
C ARG A 59 -11.84 -10.05 -4.40
N ILE A 60 -11.03 -10.09 -3.63
CA ILE A 60 -10.05 -10.46 -2.54
C ILE A 60 -10.93 -11.21 -1.61
N VAL A 61 -10.46 -12.04 -0.71
CA VAL A 61 -11.45 -12.74 0.08
C VAL A 61 -12.43 -11.71 0.63
N GLY A 62 -13.67 -11.71 0.15
CA GLY A 62 -14.69 -10.74 0.55
C GLY A 62 -14.57 -9.28 0.06
N GLY A 63 -13.51 -8.89 -0.69
CA GLY A 63 -13.32 -7.53 -1.20
C GLY A 63 -14.02 -7.23 -2.52
N ARG A 64 -13.74 -6.07 -3.10
CA ARG A 64 -14.26 -5.56 -4.38
C ARG A 64 -13.14 -5.28 -5.38
N SER A 65 -13.45 -5.09 -6.66
CA SER A 65 -12.49 -4.52 -7.61
C SER A 65 -12.06 -3.14 -7.10
N ALA A 66 -10.79 -2.85 -7.21
CA ALA A 66 -10.30 -1.49 -7.00
C ALA A 66 -10.82 -0.61 -8.14
N GLU A 67 -11.08 0.66 -7.84
CA GLU A 67 -11.28 1.62 -8.90
C GLU A 67 -9.89 1.91 -9.50
N PRO A 68 -9.81 1.88 -10.79
CA PRO A 68 -8.51 2.00 -11.45
C PRO A 68 -7.68 3.23 -11.04
N ASP A 69 -8.29 4.42 -10.86
CA ASP A 69 -7.58 5.66 -10.57
C ASP A 69 -7.24 5.86 -9.08
N ASP A 70 -7.78 5.02 -8.20
CA ASP A 70 -7.62 5.14 -6.74
C ASP A 70 -6.25 4.69 -6.22
N PHE A 71 -5.47 3.95 -7.03
CA PHE A 71 -4.28 3.23 -6.58
C PHE A 71 -3.08 3.38 -7.54
N GLY A 72 -2.87 4.56 -8.10
CA GLY A 72 -1.76 4.84 -9.02
C GLY A 72 -0.35 4.67 -8.44
N TYR A 73 -0.25 4.53 -7.12
CA TYR A 73 0.99 4.23 -6.40
C TYR A 73 1.25 2.72 -6.22
N MET A 74 0.32 1.86 -6.60
CA MET A 74 0.50 0.41 -6.47
C MET A 74 1.56 -0.10 -7.44
N VAL A 75 2.38 -1.00 -6.93
CA VAL A 75 3.43 -1.66 -7.69
C VAL A 75 3.26 -3.17 -7.63
N SER A 76 3.36 -3.81 -8.77
CA SER A 76 3.49 -5.25 -8.89
C SER A 76 4.97 -5.59 -9.06
N LEU A 77 5.58 -6.20 -8.04
CA LEU A 77 6.94 -6.74 -8.14
C LEU A 77 6.89 -8.06 -8.92
N ARG A 78 7.70 -8.14 -9.95
CA ARG A 78 7.75 -9.27 -10.89
C ARG A 78 9.13 -9.89 -10.93
N LYS A 79 9.21 -11.20 -11.04
CA LYS A 79 10.46 -11.93 -11.15
C LYS A 79 10.60 -12.62 -12.51
N PHE A 80 11.81 -12.64 -13.02
CA PHE A 80 12.15 -13.42 -14.20
C PHE A 80 12.34 -14.89 -13.80
N LEU A 81 11.64 -15.78 -14.48
CA LEU A 81 11.76 -17.23 -14.28
C LEU A 81 12.33 -17.85 -15.55
N THR A 82 13.33 -18.72 -15.39
CA THR A 82 13.92 -19.47 -16.51
C THR A 82 12.83 -20.28 -17.24
N GLY A 83 12.74 -20.11 -18.56
CA GLY A 83 11.75 -20.79 -19.39
C GLY A 83 10.41 -20.07 -19.56
N TYR A 84 10.24 -18.88 -18.96
CA TYR A 84 9.06 -18.03 -19.16
C TYR A 84 9.41 -16.79 -19.98
N ALA A 85 8.53 -16.44 -20.94
CA ALA A 85 8.73 -15.30 -21.83
C ALA A 85 8.46 -13.93 -21.15
N SER A 86 7.77 -13.92 -20.01
CA SER A 86 7.39 -12.69 -19.31
C SER A 86 7.63 -12.82 -17.82
N PRO A 87 7.99 -11.72 -17.13
CA PRO A 87 8.15 -11.71 -15.69
C PRO A 87 6.84 -12.06 -14.96
N PHE A 88 6.94 -12.80 -13.86
CA PHE A 88 5.82 -13.30 -13.10
C PHE A 88 5.59 -12.47 -11.82
N PRO A 89 4.37 -11.93 -11.56
CA PRO A 89 4.08 -11.16 -10.36
C PRO A 89 4.06 -12.06 -9.11
N PHE A 90 4.76 -11.63 -8.04
CA PHE A 90 4.88 -12.44 -6.82
C PHE A 90 4.62 -11.67 -5.52
N CYS A 91 4.93 -10.38 -5.48
CA CYS A 91 4.69 -9.47 -4.35
C CYS A 91 4.11 -8.15 -4.83
N GLY A 92 3.51 -7.42 -3.92
CA GLY A 92 3.12 -6.03 -4.08
C GLY A 92 4.19 -5.07 -3.58
N GLY A 93 3.96 -3.81 -3.80
CA GLY A 93 4.72 -2.69 -3.28
C GLY A 93 3.95 -1.39 -3.46
N VAL A 94 4.50 -0.31 -2.96
CA VAL A 94 3.90 1.02 -3.08
C VAL A 94 4.97 2.07 -3.36
N MET A 95 4.74 2.92 -4.39
CA MET A 95 5.63 4.06 -4.68
C MET A 95 5.56 5.07 -3.55
N ILE A 96 6.70 5.45 -3.00
CA ILE A 96 6.82 6.49 -1.95
C ILE A 96 7.58 7.73 -2.44
N THR A 97 8.38 7.59 -3.49
CA THR A 97 8.97 8.69 -4.28
C THR A 97 8.84 8.33 -5.75
N ASP A 98 9.39 9.12 -6.64
CA ASP A 98 9.41 8.83 -8.09
C ASP A 98 10.30 7.64 -8.49
N VAL A 99 11.15 7.17 -7.59
CA VAL A 99 12.14 6.10 -7.86
C VAL A 99 12.15 5.01 -6.80
N HIS A 100 11.53 5.21 -5.62
CA HIS A 100 11.55 4.25 -4.53
C HIS A 100 10.20 3.57 -4.33
N VAL A 101 10.25 2.24 -4.25
CA VAL A 101 9.12 1.36 -3.91
C VAL A 101 9.35 0.80 -2.51
N LEU A 102 8.37 1.01 -1.64
CA LEU A 102 8.31 0.37 -0.32
C LEU A 102 7.66 -1.00 -0.47
N THR A 103 8.24 -2.03 0.15
CA THR A 103 7.75 -3.41 0.15
C THR A 103 8.18 -4.15 1.42
N ALA A 104 7.90 -5.45 1.51
CA ALA A 104 8.35 -6.31 2.60
C ALA A 104 9.74 -6.90 2.32
N ALA A 105 10.56 -7.04 3.36
CA ALA A 105 11.89 -7.64 3.23
C ALA A 105 11.82 -9.09 2.75
N HIS A 106 10.85 -9.88 3.23
CA HIS A 106 10.70 -11.27 2.81
C HIS A 106 10.46 -11.43 1.31
N CYS A 107 9.92 -10.41 0.63
CA CYS A 107 9.74 -10.40 -0.82
C CYS A 107 11.07 -10.38 -1.59
N LEU A 108 12.13 -9.89 -0.97
CA LEU A 108 13.44 -9.75 -1.63
C LEU A 108 14.42 -10.87 -1.29
N ASN A 109 14.01 -11.82 -0.43
CA ASN A 109 14.86 -12.96 -0.10
C ASN A 109 15.26 -13.73 -1.37
N GLU A 110 16.57 -14.01 -1.50
CA GLU A 110 17.11 -14.86 -2.57
C GLU A 110 17.02 -14.24 -3.99
N TYR A 111 16.70 -12.95 -4.11
CA TYR A 111 16.71 -12.24 -5.39
C TYR A 111 17.83 -11.22 -5.47
N THR A 112 18.34 -11.02 -6.69
CA THR A 112 19.21 -9.91 -7.07
C THR A 112 18.41 -8.93 -7.94
N GLU A 113 18.94 -7.72 -8.13
CA GLU A 113 18.32 -6.68 -8.92
C GLU A 113 17.94 -7.15 -10.34
N SER A 114 18.85 -7.87 -10.99
CA SER A 114 18.65 -8.39 -12.36
C SER A 114 17.58 -9.47 -12.49
N MET A 115 17.11 -10.03 -11.37
CA MET A 115 16.05 -11.03 -11.35
C MET A 115 14.66 -10.40 -11.22
N LEU A 116 14.58 -9.08 -10.97
CA LEU A 116 13.34 -8.40 -10.65
C LEU A 116 13.03 -7.25 -11.61
N SER A 117 11.75 -6.99 -11.77
CA SER A 117 11.22 -5.75 -12.34
C SER A 117 10.02 -5.27 -11.53
N ALA A 118 9.72 -3.98 -11.63
CA ALA A 118 8.58 -3.35 -11.00
C ALA A 118 7.62 -2.81 -12.07
N ASN A 119 6.34 -3.15 -11.98
CA ASN A 119 5.30 -2.59 -12.82
C ASN A 119 4.48 -1.62 -11.97
N VAL A 120 4.62 -0.33 -12.25
CA VAL A 120 4.00 0.77 -11.51
C VAL A 120 2.65 1.11 -12.11
N ALA A 121 1.65 1.39 -11.27
CA ALA A 121 0.27 1.66 -11.64
C ALA A 121 -0.37 0.51 -12.46
N ASP A 122 0.07 -0.72 -12.20
CA ASP A 122 -0.55 -1.92 -12.77
C ASP A 122 -1.98 -2.07 -12.26
N TYR A 123 -2.88 -2.47 -13.15
CA TYR A 123 -4.26 -2.74 -12.80
C TYR A 123 -4.67 -4.16 -13.19
N ASN A 124 -4.35 -4.57 -14.41
CA ASN A 124 -4.73 -5.85 -14.95
C ASN A 124 -3.52 -6.62 -15.50
N PHE A 125 -3.13 -7.68 -14.82
CA PHE A 125 -1.99 -8.52 -15.23
C PHE A 125 -2.11 -9.13 -16.63
N SER A 126 -3.33 -9.34 -17.10
CA SER A 126 -3.62 -9.96 -18.39
C SER A 126 -3.60 -8.95 -19.54
N SER A 127 -3.48 -7.66 -19.24
CA SER A 127 -3.45 -6.58 -20.23
C SER A 127 -2.15 -5.80 -20.12
N THR A 128 -1.56 -5.45 -21.27
CA THR A 128 -0.41 -4.54 -21.35
C THR A 128 -0.83 -3.13 -21.73
N SER A 129 -2.13 -2.89 -21.97
CA SER A 129 -2.69 -1.65 -22.49
C SER A 129 -3.89 -1.13 -21.69
N ASP A 130 -4.17 -1.71 -20.53
CA ASP A 130 -5.32 -1.33 -19.70
C ASP A 130 -5.14 0.01 -19.00
N ARG A 131 -3.90 0.49 -18.92
CA ARG A 131 -3.50 1.80 -18.40
C ARG A 131 -2.12 2.19 -18.87
N GLN A 132 -1.75 3.40 -18.50
CA GLN A 132 -0.39 3.90 -18.68
C GLN A 132 0.56 3.33 -17.61
N ASN A 133 0.47 2.02 -17.33
CA ASN A 133 1.41 1.37 -16.44
C ASN A 133 2.84 1.44 -16.99
N VAL A 134 3.83 1.53 -16.11
CA VAL A 134 5.23 1.62 -16.51
C VAL A 134 6.03 0.52 -15.83
N ILE A 135 6.72 -0.29 -16.64
CA ILE A 135 7.66 -1.29 -16.16
C ILE A 135 9.05 -0.65 -16.06
N ARG A 136 9.73 -0.88 -14.95
CA ARG A 136 11.11 -0.49 -14.70
C ARG A 136 11.92 -1.67 -14.18
N ASP A 137 13.17 -1.70 -14.60
CA ASP A 137 14.16 -2.56 -14.00
C ASP A 137 14.51 -2.04 -12.60
N VAL A 138 15.11 -2.90 -11.80
CA VAL A 138 15.52 -2.60 -10.44
C VAL A 138 17.03 -2.31 -10.44
N SER A 139 17.42 -1.21 -9.79
CA SER A 139 18.83 -0.81 -9.66
C SER A 139 19.40 -1.13 -8.27
N LYS A 140 18.56 -1.22 -7.23
CA LYS A 140 19.00 -1.53 -5.87
C LYS A 140 17.90 -2.21 -5.07
N LEU A 141 18.28 -3.20 -4.29
CA LEU A 141 17.46 -3.85 -3.27
C LEU A 141 18.03 -3.52 -1.89
N LEU A 142 17.20 -3.04 -0.97
CA LEU A 142 17.62 -2.73 0.38
C LEU A 142 16.59 -3.29 1.38
N GLN A 143 16.95 -4.41 2.02
CA GLN A 143 16.21 -4.94 3.16
C GLN A 143 16.65 -4.22 4.43
N HIS A 144 15.77 -4.12 5.41
CA HIS A 144 16.14 -3.59 6.73
C HIS A 144 17.27 -4.46 7.32
N GLU A 145 18.32 -3.83 7.85
CA GLU A 145 19.57 -4.47 8.28
C GLU A 145 19.35 -5.50 9.40
N GLN A 146 18.29 -5.30 10.18
CA GLN A 146 17.89 -6.18 11.28
C GLN A 146 16.65 -7.03 10.92
N TYR A 147 16.38 -7.26 9.63
CA TYR A 147 15.30 -8.16 9.26
C TYR A 147 15.57 -9.57 9.77
N ASP A 148 14.63 -10.14 10.50
CA ASP A 148 14.73 -11.48 11.06
C ASP A 148 13.73 -12.43 10.37
N LYS A 149 14.24 -13.25 9.47
CA LYS A 149 13.42 -14.16 8.64
C LYS A 149 12.54 -15.11 9.46
N PRO A 150 13.00 -15.72 10.58
CA PRO A 150 12.16 -16.61 11.38
C PRO A 150 10.98 -15.93 12.07
N SER A 151 11.15 -14.70 12.57
CA SER A 151 10.11 -13.98 13.30
C SER A 151 9.36 -12.95 12.48
N TYR A 152 9.80 -12.66 11.25
CA TYR A 152 9.34 -11.54 10.43
C TYR A 152 9.46 -10.17 11.11
N LYS A 153 10.29 -10.05 12.16
CA LYS A 153 10.59 -8.75 12.74
C LYS A 153 11.37 -7.90 11.75
N ASN A 154 11.06 -6.61 11.66
CA ASN A 154 11.66 -5.66 10.72
C ASN A 154 11.46 -6.05 9.23
N ASP A 155 10.28 -6.60 8.90
CA ASP A 155 9.94 -7.02 7.54
C ASP A 155 9.55 -5.82 6.66
N VAL A 156 10.55 -5.03 6.33
CA VAL A 156 10.45 -3.82 5.48
C VAL A 156 11.65 -3.71 4.57
N ALA A 157 11.43 -3.27 3.33
CA ALA A 157 12.47 -3.10 2.34
C ALA A 157 12.13 -1.97 1.37
N LEU A 158 13.18 -1.47 0.70
CA LEU A 158 13.09 -0.53 -0.40
C LEU A 158 13.63 -1.17 -1.68
N VAL A 159 12.95 -0.93 -2.77
CA VAL A 159 13.40 -1.23 -4.12
C VAL A 159 13.60 0.09 -4.83
N THR A 160 14.83 0.35 -5.33
CA THR A 160 15.11 1.52 -6.16
C THR A 160 14.99 1.14 -7.62
N LEU A 161 14.20 1.89 -8.37
CA LEU A 161 14.02 1.70 -9.80
C LEU A 161 15.26 2.18 -10.57
N SER A 162 15.50 1.65 -11.75
CA SER A 162 16.61 2.06 -12.62
C SER A 162 16.43 3.49 -13.16
N GLU A 163 15.19 3.94 -13.30
CA GLU A 163 14.82 5.27 -13.79
C GLU A 163 13.59 5.79 -13.04
N PRO A 164 13.52 7.10 -12.80
CA PRO A 164 12.35 7.72 -12.18
C PRO A 164 11.05 7.55 -13.00
N ILE A 165 9.94 7.51 -12.30
CA ILE A 165 8.60 7.60 -12.88
C ILE A 165 8.18 9.06 -12.91
N LYS A 166 7.70 9.55 -14.06
CA LYS A 166 7.13 10.89 -14.17
C LYS A 166 5.80 10.96 -13.43
N MET A 167 5.82 11.52 -12.20
CA MET A 167 4.65 11.61 -11.33
C MET A 167 3.64 12.70 -11.74
N GLN A 168 3.89 13.44 -12.81
CA GLN A 168 3.00 14.50 -13.28
C GLN A 168 1.83 13.93 -14.08
N GLY A 169 0.63 14.09 -13.52
CA GLY A 169 -0.62 13.62 -14.12
C GLY A 169 -1.01 12.20 -13.67
N ALA A 170 -2.31 11.94 -13.67
CA ALA A 170 -2.81 10.59 -13.41
C ALA A 170 -2.22 9.61 -14.45
N PRO A 171 -1.94 8.35 -14.09
CA PRO A 171 -2.33 7.66 -12.88
C PRO A 171 -1.26 7.57 -11.78
N PHE A 172 -0.04 8.12 -12.00
CA PHE A 172 1.08 7.91 -11.10
C PHE A 172 1.02 8.81 -9.88
N LEU A 173 1.07 8.22 -8.71
CA LEU A 173 1.04 8.88 -7.41
C LEU A 173 2.13 8.30 -6.52
N ALA A 174 2.61 9.09 -5.55
CA ALA A 174 3.36 8.58 -4.42
C ALA A 174 2.41 8.44 -3.22
N ALA A 175 2.53 7.36 -2.48
CA ALA A 175 1.77 7.17 -1.26
C ALA A 175 2.41 7.95 -0.10
N ILE A 176 1.58 8.41 0.81
CA ILE A 176 2.02 9.17 1.98
C ILE A 176 2.38 8.20 3.10
N LEU A 177 3.53 8.41 3.74
CA LEU A 177 3.89 7.70 4.96
C LEU A 177 3.30 8.41 6.19
N PRO A 178 2.96 7.67 7.25
CA PRO A 178 2.45 8.26 8.47
C PRO A 178 3.55 9.02 9.22
N PRO A 179 3.18 9.95 10.13
CA PRO A 179 4.14 10.58 11.01
C PRO A 179 4.92 9.58 11.84
N VAL A 180 6.16 9.93 12.17
CA VAL A 180 7.04 9.11 13.01
C VAL A 180 6.38 8.83 14.36
N ASN A 181 6.48 7.60 14.85
CA ASN A 181 5.88 7.11 16.09
C ASN A 181 4.36 7.16 16.15
N SER A 182 3.68 7.47 15.04
CA SER A 182 2.23 7.39 15.00
C SER A 182 1.74 5.94 15.06
N ASP A 183 0.53 5.77 15.58
CA ASP A 183 -0.16 4.49 15.59
C ASP A 183 -1.59 4.66 15.07
N VAL A 184 -2.19 3.58 14.63
CA VAL A 184 -3.58 3.57 14.17
C VAL A 184 -4.45 2.96 15.25
N ALA A 185 -5.48 3.70 15.67
CA ALA A 185 -6.37 3.25 16.73
C ALA A 185 -7.09 1.94 16.34
N PRO A 186 -7.24 0.99 17.26
CA PRO A 186 -8.09 -0.18 17.05
C PRO A 186 -9.51 0.23 16.66
N GLY A 187 -10.13 -0.51 15.74
CA GLY A 187 -11.43 -0.20 15.16
C GLY A 187 -11.38 0.72 13.94
N THR A 188 -10.24 1.37 13.65
CA THR A 188 -10.08 2.14 12.41
C THR A 188 -10.20 1.21 11.21
N THR A 189 -10.98 1.62 10.21
CA THR A 189 -11.04 0.91 8.94
C THR A 189 -9.79 1.19 8.12
N ALA A 190 -9.07 0.13 7.75
CA ALA A 190 -7.93 0.18 6.86
C ALA A 190 -8.23 -0.60 5.57
N THR A 191 -7.71 -0.16 4.44
CA THR A 191 -7.88 -0.80 3.14
C THR A 191 -6.59 -1.50 2.72
N VAL A 192 -6.67 -2.77 2.37
CA VAL A 192 -5.61 -3.49 1.65
C VAL A 192 -5.95 -3.51 0.17
N ALA A 193 -4.95 -3.21 -0.67
CA ALA A 193 -5.04 -3.35 -2.11
C ALA A 193 -3.98 -4.31 -2.64
N GLY A 194 -4.35 -5.16 -3.60
CA GLY A 194 -3.39 -6.12 -4.18
C GLY A 194 -4.00 -7.11 -5.15
N TRP A 195 -3.17 -8.04 -5.59
CA TRP A 195 -3.51 -9.11 -6.54
C TRP A 195 -3.35 -10.51 -5.91
N GLY A 196 -3.44 -10.56 -4.58
CA GLY A 196 -3.38 -11.82 -3.85
C GLY A 196 -4.53 -12.76 -4.16
N ARG A 197 -4.39 -14.01 -3.72
CA ARG A 197 -5.37 -15.06 -3.99
C ARG A 197 -6.74 -14.71 -3.42
N LEU A 198 -7.76 -15.08 -4.14
CA LEU A 198 -9.18 -14.83 -3.82
C LEU A 198 -9.71 -15.72 -2.69
N LYS A 199 -8.94 -16.72 -2.28
CA LYS A 199 -9.11 -17.61 -1.13
C LYS A 199 -7.82 -18.39 -0.91
N TYR A 200 -7.64 -18.96 0.27
CA TYR A 200 -6.51 -19.85 0.54
C TYR A 200 -6.47 -20.99 -0.50
N GLY A 201 -5.33 -21.18 -1.16
CA GLY A 201 -5.18 -22.16 -2.27
C GLY A 201 -5.94 -21.83 -3.56
N GLY A 202 -6.64 -20.68 -3.64
CA GLY A 202 -7.44 -20.28 -4.80
C GLY A 202 -6.65 -19.60 -5.92
N ALA A 203 -7.37 -19.19 -6.98
CA ALA A 203 -6.81 -18.43 -8.09
C ALA A 203 -6.46 -16.99 -7.68
N LYS A 204 -5.50 -16.37 -8.39
CA LYS A 204 -5.25 -14.93 -8.35
C LYS A 204 -6.25 -14.19 -9.25
N PRO A 205 -6.64 -12.96 -8.91
CA PRO A 205 -7.41 -12.10 -9.81
C PRO A 205 -6.50 -11.53 -10.91
N ASP A 206 -7.06 -11.25 -12.07
CA ASP A 206 -6.34 -10.51 -13.11
C ASP A 206 -6.26 -9.01 -12.78
N THR A 207 -7.31 -8.46 -12.16
CA THR A 207 -7.41 -7.04 -11.85
C THR A 207 -7.15 -6.76 -10.38
N LEU A 208 -6.60 -5.56 -10.09
CA LEU A 208 -6.37 -5.05 -8.74
C LEU A 208 -7.66 -5.12 -7.90
N ARG A 209 -7.50 -5.56 -6.66
CA ARG A 209 -8.60 -5.72 -5.70
C ARG A 209 -8.34 -4.88 -4.46
N GLN A 210 -9.40 -4.63 -3.69
CA GLN A 210 -9.30 -3.99 -2.38
C GLN A 210 -10.28 -4.61 -1.39
N VAL A 211 -9.89 -4.60 -0.11
CA VAL A 211 -10.72 -5.02 1.02
C VAL A 211 -10.54 -4.07 2.18
N ASP A 212 -11.65 -3.76 2.86
CA ASP A 212 -11.63 -2.93 4.05
C ASP A 212 -11.65 -3.83 5.29
N LEU A 213 -10.68 -3.62 6.18
CA LEU A 213 -10.43 -4.46 7.36
C LEU A 213 -10.33 -3.57 8.60
N PRO A 214 -10.90 -3.97 9.75
CA PRO A 214 -10.69 -3.26 10.99
C PRO A 214 -9.25 -3.47 11.50
N VAL A 215 -8.59 -2.40 11.92
CA VAL A 215 -7.37 -2.49 12.73
C VAL A 215 -7.74 -3.05 14.10
N VAL A 216 -6.92 -3.94 14.64
CA VAL A 216 -7.14 -4.55 15.95
C VAL A 216 -5.93 -4.32 16.86
N ASN A 217 -6.18 -4.35 18.17
CA ASN A 217 -5.07 -4.22 19.10
C ASN A 217 -4.17 -5.48 19.10
N ARG A 218 -2.91 -5.29 19.43
CA ARG A 218 -1.91 -6.36 19.39
C ARG A 218 -2.22 -7.53 20.33
N THR A 219 -2.85 -7.27 21.47
CA THR A 219 -3.23 -8.32 22.43
C THR A 219 -4.27 -9.27 21.84
N GLU A 220 -5.27 -8.74 21.14
CA GLU A 220 -6.25 -9.57 20.41
C GLU A 220 -5.60 -10.33 19.27
N CYS A 221 -4.76 -9.64 18.50
CA CYS A 221 -4.03 -10.22 17.38
C CYS A 221 -3.13 -11.39 17.78
N GLN A 222 -2.51 -11.32 18.95
CA GLN A 222 -1.60 -12.35 19.47
C GLN A 222 -2.32 -13.68 19.81
N LYS A 223 -3.60 -13.65 20.21
CA LYS A 223 -4.31 -14.83 20.73
C LYS A 223 -4.29 -16.04 19.80
N PRO A 224 -4.60 -15.93 18.50
CA PRO A 224 -4.62 -17.08 17.59
C PRO A 224 -3.24 -17.47 17.05
N LEU A 225 -2.17 -16.75 17.40
CA LEU A 225 -0.85 -16.87 16.78
C LEU A 225 0.15 -17.55 17.72
N THR A 226 0.99 -18.41 17.15
CA THR A 226 2.17 -18.96 17.82
C THR A 226 3.39 -18.05 17.71
N HIS A 227 3.43 -17.18 16.67
CA HIS A 227 4.46 -16.16 16.50
C HIS A 227 4.20 -14.96 17.41
N ILE A 228 5.26 -14.32 17.89
CA ILE A 228 5.14 -13.10 18.69
C ILE A 228 4.79 -11.93 17.78
N VAL A 229 3.77 -11.18 18.15
CA VAL A 229 3.42 -9.91 17.50
C VAL A 229 4.15 -8.79 18.23
N TYR A 230 5.20 -8.26 17.59
CA TYR A 230 6.04 -7.20 18.14
C TYR A 230 5.35 -5.84 18.06
N ASP A 231 5.87 -4.86 18.83
CA ASP A 231 5.39 -3.47 18.83
C ASP A 231 5.64 -2.73 17.49
N VAL A 232 6.55 -3.25 16.68
CA VAL A 232 6.83 -2.78 15.31
C VAL A 232 5.84 -3.34 14.28
N MET A 233 4.82 -4.05 14.72
CA MET A 233 3.79 -4.67 13.88
C MET A 233 2.42 -4.05 14.17
N ILE A 234 1.57 -4.02 13.17
CA ILE A 234 0.15 -3.64 13.24
C ILE A 234 -0.69 -4.78 12.68
N CYS A 235 -1.88 -4.98 13.25
CA CYS A 235 -2.78 -6.06 12.86
C CYS A 235 -4.09 -5.52 12.31
N ALA A 236 -4.63 -6.20 11.31
CA ALA A 236 -5.96 -5.90 10.79
C ALA A 236 -6.67 -7.18 10.31
N GLY A 237 -8.00 -7.16 10.25
CA GLY A 237 -8.79 -8.30 9.79
C GLY A 237 -9.59 -8.99 10.90
N GLY A 238 -9.60 -10.32 10.89
CA GLY A 238 -10.40 -11.13 11.83
C GLY A 238 -11.88 -11.24 11.44
N VAL A 239 -12.25 -10.68 10.32
CA VAL A 239 -13.61 -10.77 9.76
C VAL A 239 -13.72 -11.98 8.85
N GLU A 240 -14.65 -12.89 9.15
CA GLU A 240 -14.86 -14.09 8.34
C GLU A 240 -15.15 -13.73 6.89
N GLY A 241 -14.41 -14.34 5.98
CA GLY A 241 -14.55 -14.12 4.55
C GLY A 241 -13.93 -12.82 4.03
N GLN A 242 -13.13 -12.08 4.83
CA GLN A 242 -12.45 -10.84 4.41
C GLN A 242 -11.01 -10.83 4.92
N ASP A 243 -10.03 -10.75 4.00
CA ASP A 243 -8.61 -10.68 4.36
C ASP A 243 -7.71 -10.34 3.16
N ALA A 244 -6.46 -9.93 3.45
CA ALA A 244 -5.32 -10.08 2.57
C ALA A 244 -4.96 -11.57 2.42
N CYS A 245 -4.36 -11.95 1.29
CA CYS A 245 -4.00 -13.35 1.07
C CYS A 245 -2.66 -13.48 0.32
N ILE A 246 -2.24 -14.71 0.07
CA ILE A 246 -0.98 -15.04 -0.61
C ILE A 246 -0.86 -14.28 -1.94
N GLY A 247 0.16 -13.44 -2.05
CA GLY A 247 0.42 -12.57 -3.20
C GLY A 247 0.09 -11.09 -2.97
N ASP A 248 -0.51 -10.73 -1.81
CA ASP A 248 -0.63 -9.35 -1.35
C ASP A 248 0.61 -8.89 -0.54
N SER A 249 1.52 -9.80 -0.22
CA SER A 249 2.79 -9.56 0.49
C SER A 249 3.53 -8.34 -0.08
N GLY A 250 4.01 -7.46 0.79
CA GLY A 250 4.69 -6.22 0.41
C GLY A 250 3.77 -5.09 -0.02
N GLY A 251 2.49 -5.36 -0.29
CA GLY A 251 1.48 -4.34 -0.59
C GLY A 251 1.09 -3.51 0.65
N PRO A 252 0.40 -2.37 0.46
CA PRO A 252 0.07 -1.46 1.53
C PRO A 252 -1.19 -1.85 2.31
N LEU A 253 -1.17 -1.58 3.63
CA LEU A 253 -2.33 -1.37 4.47
C LEU A 253 -2.55 0.14 4.58
N LEU A 254 -3.64 0.64 4.05
CA LEU A 254 -3.92 2.06 3.89
C LEU A 254 -4.98 2.53 4.87
N VAL A 255 -4.78 3.69 5.48
CA VAL A 255 -5.82 4.39 6.24
C VAL A 255 -6.17 5.69 5.56
N GLN A 256 -7.46 6.08 5.62
CA GLN A 256 -7.91 7.34 5.07
C GLN A 256 -7.57 8.47 6.04
N ALA A 257 -6.91 9.51 5.55
CA ALA A 257 -6.54 10.73 6.28
C ALA A 257 -7.02 11.96 5.50
N GLY A 258 -8.21 12.48 5.82
CA GLY A 258 -8.85 13.50 5.00
C GLY A 258 -9.03 13.00 3.56
N ASN A 259 -8.44 13.71 2.59
CA ASN A 259 -8.46 13.32 1.17
C ASN A 259 -7.31 12.40 0.76
N TYR A 260 -6.46 11.97 1.69
CA TYR A 260 -5.26 11.20 1.40
C TYR A 260 -5.36 9.78 1.92
N LYS A 261 -4.70 8.85 1.25
CA LYS A 261 -4.45 7.49 1.74
C LYS A 261 -3.02 7.42 2.28
N VAL A 262 -2.88 7.00 3.53
CA VAL A 262 -1.61 6.90 4.26
C VAL A 262 -1.26 5.43 4.44
N VAL A 263 -0.01 5.05 4.19
CA VAL A 263 0.48 3.69 4.35
C VAL A 263 0.73 3.41 5.83
N ALA A 264 -0.27 2.91 6.53
CA ALA A 264 -0.16 2.54 7.94
C ALA A 264 0.68 1.28 8.15
N GLY A 265 0.67 0.37 7.17
CA GLY A 265 1.43 -0.87 7.23
C GLY A 265 1.80 -1.45 5.88
N VAL A 266 2.70 -2.44 5.90
CA VAL A 266 3.09 -3.25 4.75
C VAL A 266 2.71 -4.71 5.04
N VAL A 267 2.02 -5.37 4.12
CA VAL A 267 1.59 -6.78 4.27
C VAL A 267 2.81 -7.68 4.50
N SER A 268 2.87 -8.32 5.66
CA SER A 268 3.99 -9.16 6.06
C SER A 268 3.61 -10.65 6.07
N PHE A 269 2.82 -11.09 7.04
CA PHE A 269 2.42 -12.49 7.13
C PHE A 269 1.04 -12.68 7.76
N GLY A 270 0.54 -13.92 7.76
CA GLY A 270 -0.69 -14.33 8.40
C GLY A 270 -0.76 -15.86 8.52
N LYS A 271 -1.55 -16.38 9.45
CA LYS A 271 -1.71 -17.83 9.66
C LYS A 271 -2.51 -18.49 8.54
N SER A 272 -3.46 -17.77 7.95
CA SER A 272 -4.37 -18.21 6.88
C SER A 272 -5.03 -16.99 6.29
N CYS A 273 -5.96 -17.16 5.33
CA CYS A 273 -6.72 -16.04 4.79
C CYS A 273 -8.19 -16.14 5.19
N ALA A 274 -8.75 -15.03 5.69
CA ALA A 274 -10.18 -14.81 5.91
C ALA A 274 -10.89 -15.75 6.89
N LEU A 275 -10.17 -16.26 7.87
CA LEU A 275 -10.77 -16.97 8.99
C LEU A 275 -11.24 -15.99 10.05
N LYS A 276 -12.36 -16.30 10.69
CA LYS A 276 -12.87 -15.54 11.82
C LYS A 276 -11.83 -15.50 12.95
N ASP A 277 -11.64 -14.33 13.55
CA ASP A 277 -10.71 -14.08 14.65
C ASP A 277 -9.24 -14.46 14.36
N VAL A 278 -8.87 -14.54 13.07
CA VAL A 278 -7.49 -14.66 12.58
C VAL A 278 -7.13 -13.41 11.82
N TYR A 279 -6.01 -12.80 12.17
CA TYR A 279 -5.63 -11.46 11.71
C TYR A 279 -4.43 -11.50 10.78
N GLY A 280 -4.40 -10.61 9.80
CA GLY A 280 -3.21 -10.28 9.03
C GLY A 280 -2.26 -9.43 9.86
N ILE A 281 -0.95 -9.68 9.70
CA ILE A 281 0.11 -8.94 10.36
C ILE A 281 0.85 -8.10 9.32
N TYR A 282 1.08 -6.86 9.67
CA TYR A 282 1.68 -5.85 8.80
C TYR A 282 2.84 -5.17 9.54
N THR A 283 3.87 -4.79 8.81
CA THR A 283 4.94 -3.96 9.36
C THR A 283 4.41 -2.56 9.61
N ARG A 284 4.52 -2.01 10.83
CA ARG A 284 3.95 -0.73 11.25
C ARG A 284 4.77 0.47 10.77
N MET A 285 4.29 1.20 9.78
CA MET A 285 5.06 2.24 9.12
C MET A 285 5.32 3.49 9.98
N GLY A 286 4.49 3.78 10.98
CA GLY A 286 4.81 4.82 11.96
C GLY A 286 6.11 4.57 12.73
N PHE A 287 6.54 3.31 12.88
CA PHE A 287 7.82 2.96 13.47
C PHE A 287 8.99 3.10 12.46
N TYR A 288 8.79 2.66 11.21
CA TYR A 288 9.86 2.59 10.20
C TYR A 288 10.03 3.86 9.37
N GLY A 289 9.22 4.91 9.61
CA GLY A 289 9.37 6.19 8.91
C GLY A 289 10.82 6.73 8.90
N PRO A 290 11.53 6.82 10.04
CA PRO A 290 12.92 7.29 10.07
C PRO A 290 13.87 6.47 9.22
N TRP A 291 13.73 5.13 9.23
CA TRP A 291 14.54 4.25 8.39
C TRP A 291 14.28 4.49 6.90
N VAL A 292 13.02 4.61 6.51
CA VAL A 292 12.66 4.90 5.12
C VAL A 292 13.24 6.23 4.68
N TYR A 293 13.04 7.31 5.45
CA TYR A 293 13.57 8.64 5.11
C TYR A 293 15.09 8.64 4.97
N SER A 294 15.81 7.98 5.87
CA SER A 294 17.27 7.90 5.80
C SER A 294 17.81 7.17 4.57
N ASN A 295 16.98 6.37 3.91
CA ASN A 295 17.37 5.56 2.77
C ASN A 295 16.73 6.01 1.43
N THR A 296 16.01 7.12 1.43
CA THR A 296 15.36 7.69 0.24
C THR A 296 15.78 9.14 -0.07
N LEU A 297 16.68 9.71 0.74
CA LEU A 297 17.26 11.05 0.55
C LEU A 297 18.42 11.04 -0.45
#